data_1880e6084215aac7b08a177d214642e9
#
_entry.id   1880e6084215aac7b08a177d214642e9
#
_cell.length_a   1.000
_cell.length_b   1.000
_cell.length_c   1.000
_cell.angle_alpha   90.00
_cell.angle_beta   90.00
_cell.angle_gamma   90.00
#
_symmetry.space_group_name_H-M   'P 1'
#
loop_
_entity.id
_entity.type
_entity.pdbx_description
1 polymer ?
#
loop_
_entity_poly.entity_id
_entity_poly.type
_entity_poly.pdbx_seq_one_letter_code
_entity_poly.pdbx_strand_id
1 'polypeptide(L)'
;MPRKAGLNAATLGRLLLCLTVMAIASAALAQEKPTTPAESMAKLIVVYRIPRDPAEFDRYYAQVHTPLVKKMPGLRRLEVTRLTGAPSGASDLYLIAELYFDNVAAREAALTSNEGRAAEADLPKFAEGIVGREP
;
A
#
# COMPACT_ATOMS: atom_id res chain seq x y z
N MET A 1 -30.73 22.14 -82.73
CA MET A 1 -29.65 21.21 -82.33
C MET A 1 -29.21 21.61 -80.95
N PRO A 2 -29.44 20.78 -79.95
CA PRO A 2 -29.06 21.06 -78.57
C PRO A 2 -27.58 20.71 -78.35
N ARG A 3 -26.87 21.69 -77.76
CA ARG A 3 -25.46 21.52 -77.34
C ARG A 3 -25.40 20.62 -76.11
N LYS A 4 -24.63 19.55 -76.20
CA LYS A 4 -24.27 18.72 -75.04
C LYS A 4 -23.27 19.46 -74.14
N ALA A 5 -23.65 19.76 -72.91
CA ALA A 5 -22.72 20.27 -71.91
C ALA A 5 -21.86 19.12 -71.40
N GLY A 6 -20.56 19.15 -71.70
CA GLY A 6 -19.60 18.19 -71.19
C GLY A 6 -19.26 18.51 -69.74
N LEU A 7 -19.42 17.54 -68.90
CA LEU A 7 -18.94 17.63 -67.50
C LEU A 7 -17.42 17.53 -67.51
N ASN A 8 -16.76 18.57 -67.04
CA ASN A 8 -15.28 18.63 -66.96
C ASN A 8 -14.75 17.77 -65.83
N ALA A 9 -13.80 16.91 -66.15
CA ALA A 9 -13.10 16.02 -65.21
C ALA A 9 -12.49 16.70 -63.96
N ALA A 10 -12.37 18.03 -63.98
CA ALA A 10 -11.86 18.82 -62.87
C ALA A 10 -12.81 18.93 -61.67
N THR A 11 -14.11 18.72 -61.89
CA THR A 11 -15.13 18.84 -60.82
C THR A 11 -15.25 17.53 -59.98
N LEU A 12 -14.91 16.38 -60.59
CA LEU A 12 -14.93 15.11 -59.87
C LEU A 12 -13.74 14.94 -58.91
N GLY A 13 -12.57 15.55 -59.23
CA GLY A 13 -11.38 15.47 -58.38
C GLY A 13 -11.47 16.23 -57.04
N ARG A 14 -12.33 17.27 -57.00
CA ARG A 14 -12.49 18.08 -55.79
C ARG A 14 -13.50 17.48 -54.80
N LEU A 15 -14.40 16.64 -55.23
CA LEU A 15 -15.37 15.98 -54.37
C LEU A 15 -14.77 14.75 -53.65
N LEU A 16 -13.76 14.10 -54.25
CA LEU A 16 -13.08 12.98 -53.63
C LEU A 16 -12.06 13.38 -52.57
N LEU A 17 -11.50 14.64 -52.66
CA LEU A 17 -10.51 15.10 -51.72
C LEU A 17 -11.10 15.57 -50.39
N CYS A 18 -12.39 15.94 -50.35
CA CYS A 18 -13.05 16.34 -49.11
C CYS A 18 -13.52 15.16 -48.24
N LEU A 19 -13.65 13.95 -48.82
CA LEU A 19 -14.11 12.79 -48.07
C LEU A 19 -12.99 12.00 -47.35
N THR A 20 -11.72 12.27 -47.68
CA THR A 20 -10.56 11.58 -47.06
C THR A 20 -9.98 12.31 -45.86
N VAL A 21 -10.36 13.56 -45.59
CA VAL A 21 -9.83 14.34 -44.47
C VAL A 21 -10.65 14.18 -43.18
N MET A 22 -11.87 13.63 -43.25
CA MET A 22 -12.75 13.43 -42.07
C MET A 22 -12.56 12.11 -41.34
N ALA A 23 -11.67 11.22 -41.79
CA ALA A 23 -11.49 9.88 -41.21
C ALA A 23 -10.32 9.75 -40.21
N ILE A 24 -9.58 10.85 -39.92
CA ILE A 24 -8.37 10.78 -39.08
C ILE A 24 -8.55 11.46 -37.69
N ALA A 25 -9.73 12.01 -37.41
CA ALA A 25 -9.98 12.71 -36.13
C ALA A 25 -10.60 11.86 -35.00
N SER A 26 -10.69 10.54 -35.17
CA SER A 26 -11.36 9.67 -34.18
C SER A 26 -10.48 8.62 -33.51
N ALA A 27 -9.16 8.75 -33.49
CA ALA A 27 -8.27 7.75 -32.92
C ALA A 27 -7.31 8.28 -31.84
N ALA A 28 -7.67 9.33 -31.15
CA ALA A 28 -6.87 9.85 -30.02
C ALA A 28 -7.74 10.12 -28.79
N LEU A 29 -8.72 9.27 -28.52
CA LEU A 29 -9.13 9.04 -27.14
C LEU A 29 -8.06 8.11 -26.58
N ALA A 30 -7.00 8.72 -26.02
CA ALA A 30 -6.08 8.05 -25.15
C ALA A 30 -6.94 7.36 -24.07
N GLN A 31 -7.02 6.05 -24.13
CA GLN A 31 -7.46 5.26 -22.99
C GLN A 31 -6.47 5.59 -21.89
N GLU A 32 -6.86 6.49 -20.99
CA GLU A 32 -6.25 6.57 -19.70
C GLU A 32 -6.37 5.15 -19.12
N LYS A 33 -5.24 4.43 -19.17
CA LYS A 33 -5.07 3.19 -18.41
C LYS A 33 -5.55 3.54 -17.01
N PRO A 34 -6.55 2.82 -16.44
CA PRO A 34 -6.96 3.07 -15.08
C PRO A 34 -5.68 2.98 -14.25
N THR A 35 -5.24 4.09 -13.72
CA THR A 35 -4.18 4.13 -12.72
C THR A 35 -4.80 3.42 -11.53
N THR A 36 -4.51 2.14 -11.40
CA THR A 36 -4.75 1.42 -10.13
C THR A 36 -4.16 2.32 -9.08
N PRO A 37 -4.92 2.78 -8.06
CA PRO A 37 -4.34 3.55 -6.99
C PRO A 37 -3.09 2.80 -6.56
N ALA A 38 -1.93 3.45 -6.58
CA ALA A 38 -0.71 2.84 -6.10
C ALA A 38 -1.08 2.21 -4.75
N GLU A 39 -1.04 0.88 -4.67
CA GLU A 39 -1.40 0.19 -3.43
C GLU A 39 -0.51 0.77 -2.35
N SER A 40 -1.12 1.61 -1.51
CA SER A 40 -0.38 2.33 -0.49
C SER A 40 0.18 1.31 0.49
N MET A 41 1.45 1.47 0.85
CA MET A 41 2.07 0.66 1.88
C MET A 41 1.16 0.57 3.10
N ALA A 42 0.92 -0.64 3.57
CA ALA A 42 0.16 -0.88 4.79
C ALA A 42 1.10 -0.99 5.99
N LYS A 43 0.65 -0.47 7.11
CA LYS A 43 1.39 -0.51 8.36
C LYS A 43 0.52 -1.12 9.46
N LEU A 44 1.13 -1.93 10.33
CA LEU A 44 0.56 -2.34 11.62
C LEU A 44 1.38 -1.66 12.70
N ILE A 45 0.71 -0.98 13.62
CA ILE A 45 1.33 -0.36 14.80
C ILE A 45 0.93 -1.16 16.02
N VAL A 46 1.92 -1.58 16.80
CA VAL A 46 1.74 -2.25 18.08
C VAL A 46 2.35 -1.37 19.16
N VAL A 47 1.53 -1.03 20.15
CA VAL A 47 1.91 -0.12 21.23
C VAL A 47 2.00 -0.91 22.54
N TYR A 48 3.09 -0.74 23.26
CA TYR A 48 3.33 -1.35 24.55
C TYR A 48 3.37 -0.27 25.64
N ARG A 49 2.64 -0.52 26.71
CA ARG A 49 2.70 0.32 27.93
C ARG A 49 3.91 -0.04 28.77
N ILE A 50 4.19 0.73 29.78
CA ILE A 50 5.30 0.48 30.70
C ILE A 50 5.11 -0.89 31.35
N PRO A 51 6.04 -1.85 31.12
CA PRO A 51 5.98 -3.16 31.74
C PRO A 51 6.40 -3.10 33.22
N ARG A 52 6.00 -4.14 33.97
CA ARG A 52 6.40 -4.24 35.40
C ARG A 52 7.92 -4.32 35.57
N ASP A 53 8.58 -5.08 34.68
CA ASP A 53 10.04 -5.21 34.62
C ASP A 53 10.52 -4.83 33.23
N PRO A 54 10.97 -3.58 33.02
CA PRO A 54 11.45 -3.12 31.73
C PRO A 54 12.68 -3.89 31.21
N ALA A 55 13.58 -4.31 32.08
CA ALA A 55 14.80 -5.01 31.66
C ALA A 55 14.48 -6.44 31.17
N GLU A 56 13.58 -7.14 31.85
CA GLU A 56 13.08 -8.44 31.43
C GLU A 56 12.31 -8.36 30.11
N PHE A 57 11.41 -7.36 29.99
CA PHE A 57 10.66 -7.10 28.77
C PHE A 57 11.61 -6.86 27.59
N ASP A 58 12.60 -5.99 27.71
CA ASP A 58 13.55 -5.65 26.67
C ASP A 58 14.34 -6.86 26.17
N ARG A 59 14.81 -7.65 27.14
CA ARG A 59 15.55 -8.87 26.84
C ARG A 59 14.69 -9.87 26.06
N TYR A 60 13.48 -10.13 26.53
CA TYR A 60 12.54 -11.06 25.86
C TYR A 60 12.13 -10.55 24.49
N TYR A 61 11.77 -9.28 24.40
CA TYR A 61 11.37 -8.63 23.17
C TYR A 61 12.44 -8.75 22.08
N ALA A 62 13.68 -8.46 22.43
CA ALA A 62 14.79 -8.49 21.47
C ALA A 62 15.22 -9.90 21.09
N GLN A 63 15.25 -10.82 22.05
CA GLN A 63 15.84 -12.16 21.84
C GLN A 63 14.83 -13.21 21.38
N VAL A 64 13.55 -13.05 21.70
CA VAL A 64 12.49 -14.03 21.41
C VAL A 64 11.46 -13.47 20.45
N HIS A 65 10.79 -12.37 20.84
CA HIS A 65 9.66 -11.86 20.06
C HIS A 65 10.07 -11.28 18.70
N THR A 66 11.07 -10.44 18.67
CA THR A 66 11.57 -9.84 17.41
C THR A 66 11.96 -10.87 16.34
N PRO A 67 12.68 -11.96 16.66
CA PRO A 67 12.93 -13.03 15.72
C PRO A 67 11.67 -13.74 15.17
N LEU A 68 10.61 -13.88 15.99
CA LEU A 68 9.33 -14.43 15.53
C LEU A 68 8.66 -13.49 14.53
N VAL A 69 8.56 -12.21 14.87
CA VAL A 69 7.98 -11.18 13.98
C VAL A 69 8.70 -11.11 12.64
N LYS A 70 10.03 -11.17 12.64
CA LYS A 70 10.85 -11.12 11.42
C LYS A 70 10.63 -12.29 10.46
N LYS A 71 10.01 -13.37 10.90
CA LYS A 71 9.66 -14.52 10.03
C LYS A 71 8.33 -14.32 9.31
N MET A 72 7.55 -13.31 9.64
CA MET A 72 6.25 -13.07 9.01
C MET A 72 6.41 -12.85 7.50
N PRO A 73 5.63 -13.57 6.66
CA PRO A 73 5.73 -13.43 5.22
C PRO A 73 5.31 -12.02 4.77
N GLY A 74 6.00 -11.46 3.80
CA GLY A 74 5.70 -10.13 3.26
C GLY A 74 6.06 -8.95 4.16
N LEU A 75 6.62 -9.18 5.34
CA LEU A 75 7.16 -8.10 6.18
C LEU A 75 8.35 -7.45 5.47
N ARG A 76 8.25 -6.15 5.19
CA ARG A 76 9.29 -5.37 4.50
C ARG A 76 10.25 -4.70 5.48
N ARG A 77 9.70 -4.21 6.58
CA ARG A 77 10.46 -3.47 7.58
C ARG A 77 9.79 -3.60 8.94
N LEU A 78 10.60 -3.71 9.98
CA LEU A 78 10.19 -3.61 11.38
C LEU A 78 10.98 -2.46 11.99
N GLU A 79 10.28 -1.46 12.49
CA GLU A 79 10.85 -0.37 13.27
C GLU A 79 10.38 -0.52 14.72
N VAL A 80 11.31 -0.30 15.64
CA VAL A 80 11.03 -0.38 17.09
C VAL A 80 11.55 0.89 17.74
N THR A 81 10.62 1.65 18.29
CA THR A 81 10.91 2.93 18.96
C THR A 81 10.63 2.82 20.45
N ARG A 82 11.64 3.10 21.27
CA ARG A 82 11.47 3.27 22.70
C ARG A 82 11.05 4.69 23.00
N LEU A 83 10.02 4.84 23.80
CA LEU A 83 9.53 6.14 24.22
C LEU A 83 10.21 6.56 25.53
N THR A 84 10.71 7.80 25.57
CA THR A 84 11.40 8.37 26.75
C THR A 84 10.62 9.49 27.40
N GLY A 85 9.41 9.80 26.90
CA GLY A 85 8.56 10.86 27.40
C GLY A 85 7.52 11.31 26.38
N ALA A 86 6.72 12.29 26.76
CA ALA A 86 5.74 12.95 25.90
C ALA A 86 5.80 14.47 26.11
N PRO A 87 5.42 15.28 25.09
CA PRO A 87 5.41 16.75 25.21
C PRO A 87 4.52 17.27 26.34
N SER A 88 3.47 16.52 26.67
CA SER A 88 2.52 16.85 27.75
C SER A 88 2.93 16.34 29.14
N GLY A 89 4.13 15.77 29.30
CA GLY A 89 4.61 15.23 30.58
C GLY A 89 4.75 13.70 30.59
N ALA A 90 4.33 13.04 31.67
CA ALA A 90 4.46 11.59 31.81
C ALA A 90 3.57 10.85 30.82
N SER A 91 4.11 9.78 30.22
CA SER A 91 3.39 8.85 29.35
C SER A 91 3.48 7.46 29.96
N ASP A 92 2.42 6.67 29.82
CA ASP A 92 2.41 5.25 30.16
C ASP A 92 2.86 4.36 29.01
N LEU A 93 3.16 4.95 27.86
CA LEU A 93 3.68 4.24 26.70
C LEU A 93 5.18 4.00 26.83
N TYR A 94 5.60 2.80 26.48
CA TYR A 94 6.98 2.34 26.62
C TYR A 94 7.68 2.08 25.30
N LEU A 95 7.00 1.35 24.38
CA LEU A 95 7.57 0.95 23.10
C LEU A 95 6.50 0.95 22.01
N ILE A 96 6.88 1.38 20.82
CA ILE A 96 6.08 1.26 19.61
C ILE A 96 6.83 0.39 18.62
N ALA A 97 6.15 -0.62 18.08
CA ALA A 97 6.62 -1.43 16.96
C ALA A 97 5.78 -1.13 15.73
N GLU A 98 6.44 -0.85 14.62
CA GLU A 98 5.81 -0.55 13.34
C GLU A 98 6.26 -1.59 12.31
N LEU A 99 5.28 -2.34 11.80
CA LEU A 99 5.47 -3.39 10.80
C LEU A 99 4.96 -2.87 9.46
N TYR A 100 5.81 -2.88 8.44
CA TYR A 100 5.51 -2.36 7.11
C TYR A 100 5.34 -3.48 6.10
N PHE A 101 4.29 -3.37 5.28
CA PHE A 101 3.92 -4.31 4.21
C PHE A 101 3.66 -3.56 2.92
N ASP A 102 3.75 -4.24 1.76
CA ASP A 102 3.51 -3.60 0.47
C ASP A 102 2.10 -3.01 0.34
N ASN A 103 1.10 -3.71 0.92
CA ASN A 103 -0.31 -3.31 0.89
C ASN A 103 -1.11 -4.01 2.00
N VAL A 104 -2.39 -3.68 2.09
CA VAL A 104 -3.31 -4.25 3.09
C VAL A 104 -3.42 -5.77 2.93
N ALA A 105 -3.51 -6.30 1.71
CA ALA A 105 -3.63 -7.74 1.47
C ALA A 105 -2.39 -8.50 1.96
N ALA A 106 -1.18 -7.97 1.74
CA ALA A 106 0.07 -8.53 2.24
C ALA A 106 0.10 -8.53 3.78
N ARG A 107 -0.37 -7.45 4.43
CA ARG A 107 -0.49 -7.37 5.88
C ARG A 107 -1.44 -8.44 6.42
N GLU A 108 -2.64 -8.57 5.86
CA GLU A 108 -3.63 -9.57 6.29
C GLU A 108 -3.10 -11.01 6.11
N ALA A 109 -2.46 -11.29 4.98
CA ALA A 109 -1.83 -12.59 4.73
C ALA A 109 -0.73 -12.89 5.76
N ALA A 110 0.08 -11.91 6.12
CA ALA A 110 1.11 -12.04 7.15
C ALA A 110 0.52 -12.36 8.53
N LEU A 111 -0.51 -11.64 8.94
CA LEU A 111 -1.17 -11.82 10.24
C LEU A 111 -1.85 -13.19 10.36
N THR A 112 -2.43 -13.70 9.28
CA THR A 112 -3.11 -14.99 9.24
C THR A 112 -2.17 -16.17 8.95
N SER A 113 -0.90 -15.94 8.68
CA SER A 113 0.12 -16.97 8.49
C SER A 113 0.42 -17.74 9.80
N ASN A 114 1.13 -18.86 9.69
CA ASN A 114 1.60 -19.58 10.88
C ASN A 114 2.54 -18.72 11.71
N GLU A 115 3.42 -17.96 11.07
CA GLU A 115 4.38 -17.07 11.71
C GLU A 115 3.70 -15.90 12.39
N GLY A 116 2.68 -15.29 11.75
CA GLY A 116 1.88 -14.22 12.34
C GLY A 116 1.14 -14.70 13.60
N ARG A 117 0.49 -15.86 13.52
CA ARG A 117 -0.17 -16.46 14.67
C ARG A 117 0.81 -16.85 15.79
N ALA A 118 2.01 -17.30 15.44
CA ALA A 118 3.04 -17.60 16.43
C ALA A 118 3.52 -16.34 17.16
N ALA A 119 3.73 -15.23 16.42
CA ALA A 119 4.08 -13.95 17.02
C ALA A 119 2.96 -13.41 17.93
N GLU A 120 1.69 -13.57 17.51
CA GLU A 120 0.54 -13.16 18.32
C GLU A 120 0.41 -14.00 19.60
N ALA A 121 0.55 -15.33 19.50
CA ALA A 121 0.48 -16.24 20.63
C ALA A 121 1.63 -16.06 21.63
N ASP A 122 2.69 -15.38 21.24
CA ASP A 122 3.83 -15.07 22.10
C ASP A 122 3.58 -13.85 22.99
N LEU A 123 2.72 -12.90 22.56
CA LEU A 123 2.43 -11.66 23.29
C LEU A 123 2.06 -11.86 24.77
N PRO A 124 1.16 -12.78 25.15
CA PRO A 124 0.79 -12.97 26.56
C PRO A 124 1.95 -13.36 27.46
N LYS A 125 3.03 -13.92 26.92
CA LYS A 125 4.18 -14.37 27.71
C LYS A 125 5.00 -13.23 28.32
N PHE A 126 4.96 -12.04 27.71
CA PHE A 126 5.78 -10.91 28.16
C PHE A 126 5.04 -9.56 28.14
N ALA A 127 3.89 -9.49 27.48
CA ALA A 127 3.16 -8.25 27.25
C ALA A 127 1.69 -8.31 27.64
N GLU A 128 1.32 -9.23 28.54
CA GLU A 128 -0.06 -9.37 29.00
C GLU A 128 -0.55 -8.07 29.66
N GLY A 129 -1.69 -7.56 29.19
CA GLY A 129 -2.31 -6.32 29.70
C GLY A 129 -1.61 -5.03 29.35
N ILE A 130 -0.47 -5.08 28.64
CA ILE A 130 0.30 -3.86 28.27
C ILE A 130 0.41 -3.64 26.77
N VAL A 131 -0.13 -4.54 25.94
CA VAL A 131 -0.09 -4.42 24.48
C VAL A 131 -1.42 -3.93 23.93
N GLY A 132 -1.36 -2.99 22.99
CA GLY A 132 -2.47 -2.54 22.16
C GLY A 132 -2.10 -2.57 20.68
N ARG A 133 -3.10 -2.69 19.82
CA ARG A 133 -2.96 -2.54 18.37
C ARG A 133 -3.75 -1.32 17.94
N GLU A 134 -3.11 -0.48 17.17
CA GLU A 134 -3.77 0.60 16.46
C GLU A 134 -3.95 0.17 14.99
N PRO A 135 -5.14 0.43 14.39
CA PRO A 135 -5.46 0.03 13.02
C PRO A 135 -4.66 0.76 11.95
#